data_cd4a8b78b277a3209ac5ed236ab18a7d
#
_entry.id   cd4a8b78b277a3209ac5ed236ab18a7d
#
_cell.length_a   1.000
_cell.length_b   1.000
_cell.length_c   1.000
_cell.angle_alpha   90.00
_cell.angle_beta   90.00
_cell.angle_gamma   90.00
#
_symmetry.space_group_name_H-M   'P 1'
#
loop_
_entity.id
_entity.type
_entity.pdbx_description
1 polymer ?
#
loop_
_entity_poly.entity_id
_entity_poly.type
_entity_poly.pdbx_seq_one_letter_code
_entity_poly.pdbx_strand_id
1 'polypeptide(L)'
;LLAGPSSSGKTTSCKRLSIQLAVNGLKPLQISLDDYFVDREKTPKDASGEYDYESIYALDLDLINEQFNALFRGEEVELPKYDFQSGKSKKSGNKLKMNDNNVLVVEGIHALNPELTAHIPQEQIFRVYASALTTILLDNHNYIPTTDNRLLRRIIRDYKYRGVSAQETIHRWPSVRAGENKWIFPFQENADAMLNTAMLYELAVIKTQAEPLLQQVPENCEEYAEAYRLLKFLKYFKGIPYNNLPPTSLLREFLGGSSFHY
;
A
#
# COMPACT_ATOMS: atom_id res chain seq x y z
N LEU A 1 7.31 7.97 -9.44
CA LEU A 1 6.29 6.96 -9.23
C LEU A 1 6.74 6.00 -8.13
N LEU A 2 5.88 5.66 -7.18
CA LEU A 2 6.19 4.75 -6.09
C LEU A 2 5.12 3.65 -6.03
N ALA A 3 5.47 2.45 -6.49
CA ALA A 3 4.60 1.28 -6.47
C ALA A 3 5.03 0.24 -5.43
N GLY A 4 4.21 -0.76 -5.29
CA GLY A 4 4.46 -1.94 -4.47
C GLY A 4 3.15 -2.59 -4.05
N PRO A 5 3.18 -3.85 -3.63
CA PRO A 5 1.97 -4.59 -3.30
C PRO A 5 1.28 -4.03 -2.05
N SER A 6 0.08 -4.52 -1.78
CA SER A 6 -0.67 -4.09 -0.59
C SER A 6 0.14 -4.28 0.70
N SER A 7 0.05 -3.30 1.62
CA SER A 7 0.77 -3.28 2.90
C SER A 7 2.31 -3.34 2.79
N SER A 8 2.86 -2.89 1.66
CA SER A 8 4.31 -2.76 1.48
C SER A 8 4.90 -1.50 2.12
N GLY A 9 4.09 -0.58 2.65
CA GLY A 9 4.56 0.67 3.25
C GLY A 9 4.79 1.81 2.24
N LYS A 10 4.12 1.77 1.11
CA LYS A 10 4.20 2.80 0.06
C LYS A 10 3.90 4.21 0.60
N THR A 11 2.79 4.36 1.27
CA THR A 11 2.30 5.68 1.70
C THR A 11 3.29 6.37 2.64
N THR A 12 3.82 5.66 3.65
CA THR A 12 4.87 6.23 4.50
C THR A 12 6.16 6.51 3.73
N SER A 13 6.54 5.61 2.81
CA SER A 13 7.73 5.82 1.97
C SER A 13 7.59 7.05 1.07
N CYS A 14 6.40 7.27 0.49
CA CYS A 14 6.07 8.46 -0.29
C CYS A 14 6.25 9.74 0.56
N LYS A 15 5.69 9.76 1.78
CA LYS A 15 5.80 10.90 2.68
C LYS A 15 7.24 11.17 3.11
N ARG A 16 8.02 10.15 3.41
CA ARG A 16 9.45 10.28 3.75
C ARG A 16 10.28 10.76 2.56
N LEU A 17 10.04 10.22 1.38
CA LEU A 17 10.69 10.68 0.14
C LEU A 17 10.38 12.15 -0.11
N SER A 18 9.14 12.58 0.07
CA SER A 18 8.75 13.97 -0.08
C SER A 18 9.51 14.91 0.87
N ILE A 19 9.74 14.48 2.13
CA ILE A 19 10.57 15.25 3.05
C ILE A 19 12.02 15.38 2.51
N GLN A 20 12.59 14.28 2.00
CA GLN A 20 13.95 14.30 1.45
C GLN A 20 14.05 15.20 0.21
N LEU A 21 13.05 15.17 -0.67
CA LEU A 21 12.98 16.08 -1.81
C LEU A 21 12.90 17.54 -1.35
N ALA A 22 12.10 17.84 -0.34
CA ALA A 22 11.97 19.19 0.24
C ALA A 22 13.28 19.68 0.86
N VAL A 23 14.03 18.82 1.56
CA VAL A 23 15.35 19.13 2.11
C VAL A 23 16.35 19.47 1.00
N ASN A 24 16.19 18.89 -0.18
CA ASN A 24 17.00 19.19 -1.37
C ASN A 24 16.48 20.36 -2.21
N GLY A 25 15.56 21.18 -1.68
CA GLY A 25 15.05 22.39 -2.33
C GLY A 25 13.94 22.18 -3.35
N LEU A 26 13.48 20.94 -3.53
CA LEU A 26 12.35 20.62 -4.41
C LEU A 26 11.01 20.76 -3.65
N LYS A 27 9.93 20.97 -4.39
CA LYS A 27 8.58 21.06 -3.81
C LYS A 27 7.76 19.84 -4.24
N PRO A 28 7.75 18.77 -3.42
CA PRO A 28 6.99 17.57 -3.75
C PRO A 28 5.47 17.81 -3.68
N LEU A 29 4.76 17.37 -4.69
CA LEU A 29 3.30 17.30 -4.73
C LEU A 29 2.90 15.83 -4.70
N GLN A 30 2.13 15.42 -3.70
CA GLN A 30 1.77 14.03 -3.47
C GLN A 30 0.40 13.72 -4.07
N ILE A 31 0.32 12.62 -4.82
CA ILE A 31 -0.94 12.04 -5.31
C ILE A 31 -0.99 10.57 -4.90
N SER A 32 -2.08 10.15 -4.26
CA SER A 32 -2.39 8.74 -4.04
C SER A 32 -3.34 8.23 -5.12
N LEU A 33 -2.97 7.16 -5.81
CA LEU A 33 -3.83 6.51 -6.79
C LEU A 33 -5.07 5.87 -6.13
N ASP A 34 -5.01 5.57 -4.84
CA ASP A 34 -6.16 5.06 -4.09
C ASP A 34 -7.32 6.07 -4.04
N ASP A 35 -7.07 7.35 -4.26
CA ASP A 35 -8.12 8.37 -4.35
C ASP A 35 -8.83 8.39 -5.71
N TYR A 36 -8.29 7.70 -6.72
CA TYR A 36 -8.83 7.61 -8.08
C TYR A 36 -9.65 6.35 -8.35
N PHE A 37 -10.00 5.57 -7.34
CA PHE A 37 -10.92 4.44 -7.55
C PHE A 37 -12.25 4.94 -8.12
N VAL A 38 -12.77 4.21 -9.12
CA VAL A 38 -14.13 4.40 -9.60
C VAL A 38 -15.14 4.02 -8.53
N ASP A 39 -16.38 4.47 -8.63
CA ASP A 39 -17.46 4.01 -7.74
C ASP A 39 -17.49 2.48 -7.67
N ARG A 40 -17.75 1.92 -6.48
CA ARG A 40 -17.74 0.46 -6.24
C ARG A 40 -18.53 -0.32 -7.27
N GLU A 41 -19.71 0.17 -7.66
CA GLU A 41 -20.58 -0.50 -8.62
C GLU A 41 -19.95 -0.58 -10.03
N LYS A 42 -18.97 0.28 -10.35
CA LYS A 42 -18.25 0.31 -11.62
C LYS A 42 -16.94 -0.50 -11.58
N THR A 43 -16.51 -0.94 -10.38
CA THR A 43 -15.29 -1.74 -10.24
C THR A 43 -15.45 -3.06 -11.01
N PRO A 44 -14.45 -3.48 -11.79
CA PRO A 44 -14.46 -4.77 -12.47
C PRO A 44 -14.68 -5.92 -11.49
N LYS A 45 -15.24 -7.02 -11.97
CA LYS A 45 -15.40 -8.24 -11.19
C LYS A 45 -14.37 -9.27 -11.59
N ASP A 46 -13.90 -10.04 -10.63
CA ASP A 46 -13.02 -11.19 -10.84
C ASP A 46 -13.81 -12.42 -11.34
N ALA A 47 -13.10 -13.54 -11.54
CA ALA A 47 -13.71 -14.78 -12.01
C ALA A 47 -14.73 -15.41 -11.03
N SER A 48 -14.68 -15.03 -9.76
CA SER A 48 -15.64 -15.46 -8.73
C SER A 48 -16.88 -14.57 -8.67
N GLY A 49 -16.89 -13.45 -9.40
CA GLY A 49 -17.96 -12.46 -9.41
C GLY A 49 -17.83 -11.39 -8.32
N GLU A 50 -16.75 -11.42 -7.53
CA GLU A 50 -16.42 -10.40 -6.54
C GLU A 50 -15.70 -9.20 -7.18
N TYR A 51 -15.73 -8.04 -6.51
CA TYR A 51 -15.07 -6.84 -7.02
C TYR A 51 -13.53 -6.99 -7.00
N ASP A 52 -12.90 -6.84 -8.18
CA ASP A 52 -11.43 -6.86 -8.35
C ASP A 52 -10.84 -5.46 -8.12
N TYR A 53 -10.60 -5.13 -6.86
CA TYR A 53 -9.96 -3.87 -6.47
C TYR A 53 -8.46 -3.82 -6.81
N GLU A 54 -7.85 -4.94 -7.15
CA GLU A 54 -6.45 -4.98 -7.57
C GLU A 54 -6.30 -4.75 -9.09
N SER A 55 -7.39 -4.70 -9.85
CA SER A 55 -7.37 -4.37 -11.28
C SER A 55 -7.01 -2.91 -11.51
N ILE A 56 -6.20 -2.64 -12.54
CA ILE A 56 -5.92 -1.25 -12.96
C ILE A 56 -7.20 -0.52 -13.40
N TYR A 57 -8.16 -1.25 -13.95
CA TYR A 57 -9.47 -0.71 -14.38
C TYR A 57 -10.44 -0.43 -13.21
N ALA A 58 -10.02 -0.69 -11.99
CA ALA A 58 -10.69 -0.16 -10.79
C ALA A 58 -10.36 1.33 -10.57
N LEU A 59 -9.35 1.87 -11.27
CA LEU A 59 -8.99 3.28 -11.28
C LEU A 59 -9.66 4.01 -12.46
N ASP A 60 -9.97 5.28 -12.25
CA ASP A 60 -10.40 6.20 -13.31
C ASP A 60 -9.17 6.69 -14.10
N LEU A 61 -8.74 5.87 -15.07
CA LEU A 61 -7.53 6.13 -15.86
C LEU A 61 -7.70 7.40 -16.72
N ASP A 62 -8.89 7.69 -17.19
CA ASP A 62 -9.17 8.87 -17.99
C ASP A 62 -8.96 10.14 -17.15
N LEU A 63 -9.52 10.18 -15.94
CA LEU A 63 -9.34 11.29 -15.01
C LEU A 63 -7.87 11.45 -14.59
N ILE A 64 -7.15 10.35 -14.33
CA ILE A 64 -5.72 10.39 -14.00
C ILE A 64 -4.94 11.05 -15.14
N ASN A 65 -5.14 10.59 -16.36
CA ASN A 65 -4.42 11.10 -17.54
C ASN A 65 -4.77 12.57 -17.81
N GLU A 66 -6.04 12.96 -17.72
CA GLU A 66 -6.50 14.34 -17.86
C GLU A 66 -5.78 15.25 -16.84
N GLN A 67 -5.81 14.87 -15.56
CA GLN A 67 -5.24 15.66 -14.48
C GLN A 67 -3.71 15.74 -14.54
N PHE A 68 -3.03 14.64 -14.87
CA PHE A 68 -1.57 14.67 -15.04
C PHE A 68 -1.15 15.59 -16.19
N ASN A 69 -1.83 15.50 -17.34
CA ASN A 69 -1.56 16.41 -18.47
C ASN A 69 -1.84 17.87 -18.11
N ALA A 70 -2.92 18.16 -17.39
CA ALA A 70 -3.23 19.51 -16.93
C ALA A 70 -2.15 20.05 -15.95
N LEU A 71 -1.71 19.24 -14.99
CA LEU A 71 -0.63 19.59 -14.07
C LEU A 71 0.68 19.89 -14.80
N PHE A 72 1.08 19.08 -15.79
CA PHE A 72 2.29 19.32 -16.59
C PHE A 72 2.20 20.59 -17.46
N ARG A 73 0.98 21.02 -17.81
CA ARG A 73 0.78 22.34 -18.45
C ARG A 73 0.73 23.51 -17.44
N GLY A 74 0.88 23.24 -16.13
CA GLY A 74 0.80 24.24 -15.07
C GLY A 74 -0.62 24.71 -14.78
N GLU A 75 -1.64 23.92 -15.14
CA GLU A 75 -3.03 24.18 -14.83
C GLU A 75 -3.37 23.71 -13.41
N GLU A 76 -4.41 24.29 -12.80
CA GLU A 76 -4.91 23.86 -11.49
C GLU A 76 -5.94 22.74 -11.69
N VAL A 77 -5.79 21.65 -10.92
CA VAL A 77 -6.72 20.53 -10.90
C VAL A 77 -7.27 20.31 -9.49
N GLU A 78 -8.52 19.85 -9.38
CA GLU A 78 -9.11 19.42 -8.13
C GLU A 78 -9.00 17.90 -8.02
N LEU A 79 -8.22 17.41 -7.03
CA LEU A 79 -8.02 15.98 -6.83
C LEU A 79 -9.32 15.30 -6.37
N PRO A 80 -9.58 14.06 -6.82
CA PRO A 80 -10.66 13.26 -6.27
C PRO A 80 -10.32 12.79 -4.85
N LYS A 81 -11.32 12.22 -4.16
CA LYS A 81 -11.17 11.48 -2.92
C LYS A 81 -12.10 10.27 -2.95
N TYR A 82 -11.53 9.10 -2.73
CA TYR A 82 -12.32 7.88 -2.61
C TYR A 82 -12.65 7.58 -1.15
N ASP A 83 -13.91 7.31 -0.89
CA ASP A 83 -14.41 6.93 0.42
C ASP A 83 -14.60 5.40 0.46
N PHE A 84 -13.68 4.70 1.14
CA PHE A 84 -13.67 3.24 1.22
C PHE A 84 -14.89 2.67 1.96
N GLN A 85 -15.52 3.43 2.86
CA GLN A 85 -16.71 2.97 3.58
C GLN A 85 -17.93 2.98 2.67
N SER A 86 -18.21 4.12 2.05
CA SER A 86 -19.35 4.25 1.12
C SER A 86 -19.08 3.63 -0.25
N GLY A 87 -17.82 3.45 -0.65
CA GLY A 87 -17.43 2.98 -1.98
C GLY A 87 -17.71 4.00 -3.09
N LYS A 88 -17.61 5.29 -2.78
CA LYS A 88 -17.88 6.38 -3.72
C LYS A 88 -16.68 7.30 -3.91
N SER A 89 -16.48 7.71 -5.16
CA SER A 89 -15.57 8.79 -5.51
C SER A 89 -16.28 10.13 -5.39
N LYS A 90 -15.58 11.14 -4.85
CA LYS A 90 -16.10 12.50 -4.69
C LYS A 90 -14.99 13.51 -4.91
N LYS A 91 -15.36 14.76 -5.19
CA LYS A 91 -14.41 15.87 -5.17
C LYS A 91 -13.88 16.09 -3.77
N SER A 92 -12.55 16.26 -3.63
CA SER A 92 -11.92 16.44 -2.31
C SER A 92 -11.94 17.90 -1.82
N GLY A 93 -12.12 18.87 -2.72
CA GLY A 93 -11.87 20.28 -2.47
C GLY A 93 -10.37 20.63 -2.47
N ASN A 94 -9.47 19.63 -2.59
CA ASN A 94 -8.03 19.84 -2.61
C ASN A 94 -7.57 20.16 -4.04
N LYS A 95 -7.09 21.39 -4.23
CA LYS A 95 -6.60 21.88 -5.51
C LYS A 95 -5.09 21.80 -5.57
N LEU A 96 -4.57 21.33 -6.70
CA LEU A 96 -3.16 21.15 -6.96
C LEU A 96 -2.75 21.87 -8.24
N LYS A 97 -1.60 22.52 -8.21
CA LYS A 97 -1.00 23.18 -9.37
C LYS A 97 0.51 22.96 -9.36
N MET A 98 1.09 22.61 -10.49
CA MET A 98 2.54 22.47 -10.65
C MET A 98 3.18 23.78 -11.09
N ASN A 99 4.41 23.99 -10.61
CA ASN A 99 5.33 25.05 -11.02
C ASN A 99 6.70 24.42 -11.27
N ASP A 100 7.66 25.17 -11.81
CA ASP A 100 8.98 24.67 -12.28
C ASP A 100 9.79 23.88 -11.24
N ASN A 101 9.65 24.19 -9.95
CA ASN A 101 10.36 23.48 -8.87
C ASN A 101 9.56 22.35 -8.23
N ASN A 102 8.40 21.99 -8.79
CA ASN A 102 7.60 20.90 -8.26
C ASN A 102 8.06 19.55 -8.80
N VAL A 103 7.99 18.55 -7.94
CA VAL A 103 8.11 17.13 -8.29
C VAL A 103 6.82 16.43 -7.92
N LEU A 104 6.18 15.81 -8.91
CA LEU A 104 4.98 15.01 -8.68
C LEU A 104 5.39 13.65 -8.11
N VAL A 105 4.94 13.33 -6.90
CA VAL A 105 5.18 12.05 -6.23
C VAL A 105 3.88 11.28 -6.19
N VAL A 106 3.76 10.30 -7.09
CA VAL A 106 2.55 9.48 -7.25
C VAL A 106 2.78 8.12 -6.60
N GLU A 107 1.92 7.72 -5.67
CA GLU A 107 1.99 6.41 -5.04
C GLU A 107 0.71 5.60 -5.31
N GLY A 108 0.89 4.30 -5.49
CA GLY A 108 -0.20 3.35 -5.63
C GLY A 108 0.28 1.98 -6.12
N ILE A 109 -0.59 0.98 -6.05
CA ILE A 109 -0.24 -0.38 -6.47
C ILE A 109 0.10 -0.46 -7.97
N HIS A 110 -0.51 0.41 -8.79
CA HIS A 110 -0.34 0.45 -10.25
C HIS A 110 0.67 1.48 -10.75
N ALA A 111 1.40 2.17 -9.87
CA ALA A 111 2.28 3.27 -10.28
C ALA A 111 3.42 2.85 -11.24
N LEU A 112 3.74 1.56 -11.36
CA LEU A 112 4.71 1.03 -12.33
C LEU A 112 4.06 0.39 -13.58
N ASN A 113 2.74 0.35 -13.65
CA ASN A 113 2.07 -0.16 -14.84
C ASN A 113 2.22 0.87 -15.99
N PRO A 114 2.74 0.46 -17.18
CA PRO A 114 2.94 1.37 -18.30
C PRO A 114 1.66 2.05 -18.81
N GLU A 115 0.49 1.42 -18.63
CA GLU A 115 -0.79 2.01 -19.02
C GLU A 115 -1.09 3.32 -18.28
N LEU A 116 -0.62 3.45 -17.02
CA LEU A 116 -0.81 4.66 -16.22
C LEU A 116 -0.06 5.87 -16.81
N THR A 117 1.06 5.66 -17.46
CA THR A 117 1.99 6.72 -17.88
C THR A 117 2.32 6.69 -19.36
N ALA A 118 1.44 6.08 -20.17
CA ALA A 118 1.65 5.88 -21.62
C ALA A 118 1.90 7.22 -22.38
N HIS A 119 1.37 8.32 -21.88
CA HIS A 119 1.47 9.65 -22.50
C HIS A 119 2.55 10.54 -21.89
N ILE A 120 3.34 10.04 -20.90
CA ILE A 120 4.39 10.81 -20.25
C ILE A 120 5.75 10.37 -20.78
N PRO A 121 6.65 11.30 -21.21
CA PRO A 121 7.99 10.98 -21.62
C PRO A 121 8.75 10.18 -20.55
N GLN A 122 9.38 9.09 -20.93
CA GLN A 122 10.01 8.16 -19.97
C GLN A 122 11.17 8.80 -19.20
N GLU A 123 11.88 9.73 -19.83
CA GLU A 123 12.97 10.50 -19.22
C GLU A 123 12.51 11.45 -18.10
N GLN A 124 11.23 11.71 -18.00
CA GLN A 124 10.63 12.53 -16.92
C GLN A 124 10.13 11.68 -15.75
N ILE A 125 10.27 10.36 -15.83
CA ILE A 125 9.74 9.44 -14.84
C ILE A 125 10.89 8.73 -14.12
N PHE A 126 10.83 8.72 -12.76
CA PHE A 126 11.65 7.87 -11.93
C PHE A 126 10.75 6.90 -11.15
N ARG A 127 11.06 5.61 -11.20
CA ARG A 127 10.22 4.54 -10.70
C ARG A 127 10.85 3.86 -9.49
N VAL A 128 10.10 3.80 -8.39
CA VAL A 128 10.53 3.13 -7.16
C VAL A 128 9.55 2.00 -6.84
N TYR A 129 10.07 0.81 -6.62
CA TYR A 129 9.29 -0.32 -6.12
C TYR A 129 9.54 -0.54 -4.64
N ALA A 130 8.51 -0.39 -3.81
CA ALA A 130 8.56 -0.60 -2.37
C ALA A 130 8.03 -1.99 -2.00
N SER A 131 8.84 -2.80 -1.35
CA SER A 131 8.44 -4.12 -0.86
C SER A 131 8.99 -4.40 0.53
N ALA A 132 8.24 -5.14 1.34
CA ALA A 132 8.67 -5.57 2.67
C ALA A 132 9.52 -6.85 2.58
N LEU A 133 10.69 -6.74 1.95
CA LEU A 133 11.59 -7.87 1.74
C LEU A 133 12.22 -8.31 3.08
N THR A 134 11.72 -9.40 3.63
CA THR A 134 12.27 -9.98 4.85
C THR A 134 13.65 -10.58 4.55
N THR A 135 14.68 -10.04 5.21
CA THR A 135 16.07 -10.45 5.04
C THR A 135 16.54 -11.39 6.15
N ILE A 136 15.70 -11.61 7.16
CA ILE A 136 15.98 -12.52 8.28
C ILE A 136 15.49 -13.93 7.93
N LEU A 137 16.27 -14.92 8.27
CA LEU A 137 15.89 -16.33 8.22
C LEU A 137 15.41 -16.77 9.60
N LEU A 138 14.48 -17.72 9.65
CA LEU A 138 14.10 -18.38 10.90
C LEU A 138 15.21 -19.35 11.36
N ASP A 139 15.82 -20.03 10.40
CA ASP A 139 16.95 -20.92 10.55
C ASP A 139 17.72 -21.05 9.21
N ASN A 140 18.69 -21.93 9.12
CA ASN A 140 19.53 -22.11 7.92
C ASN A 140 18.76 -22.55 6.65
N HIS A 141 17.50 -22.97 6.78
CA HIS A 141 16.71 -23.52 5.69
C HIS A 141 15.38 -22.81 5.46
N ASN A 142 14.89 -22.07 6.46
CA ASN A 142 13.57 -21.47 6.43
C ASN A 142 13.65 -19.94 6.36
N TYR A 143 13.24 -19.38 5.25
CA TYR A 143 13.09 -17.95 5.09
C TYR A 143 11.71 -17.47 5.58
N ILE A 144 11.60 -16.21 5.92
CA ILE A 144 10.34 -15.57 6.28
C ILE A 144 9.67 -15.07 5.01
N PRO A 145 8.49 -15.58 4.64
CA PRO A 145 7.80 -15.12 3.46
C PRO A 145 7.41 -13.64 3.57
N THR A 146 7.74 -12.85 2.55
CA THR A 146 7.29 -11.44 2.44
C THR A 146 5.76 -11.31 2.50
N THR A 147 5.06 -12.33 1.99
CA THR A 147 3.60 -12.41 2.03
C THR A 147 3.06 -12.46 3.45
N ASP A 148 3.70 -13.23 4.35
CA ASP A 148 3.27 -13.36 5.73
C ASP A 148 3.44 -12.04 6.49
N ASN A 149 4.59 -11.39 6.29
CA ASN A 149 4.84 -10.08 6.88
C ASN A 149 3.79 -9.05 6.42
N ARG A 150 3.49 -9.01 5.12
CA ARG A 150 2.47 -8.09 4.56
C ARG A 150 1.05 -8.44 5.01
N LEU A 151 0.72 -9.72 5.14
CA LEU A 151 -0.58 -10.15 5.67
C LEU A 151 -0.75 -9.70 7.12
N LEU A 152 0.25 -9.88 7.96
CA LEU A 152 0.23 -9.41 9.36
C LEU A 152 0.08 -7.88 9.44
N ARG A 153 0.83 -7.12 8.63
CA ARG A 153 0.67 -5.66 8.51
C ARG A 153 -0.77 -5.30 8.11
N ARG A 154 -1.34 -6.01 7.11
CA ARG A 154 -2.69 -5.76 6.61
C ARG A 154 -3.75 -6.05 7.67
N ILE A 155 -3.65 -7.16 8.39
CA ILE A 155 -4.58 -7.51 9.47
C ILE A 155 -4.66 -6.39 10.50
N ILE A 156 -3.52 -5.88 10.96
CA ILE A 156 -3.49 -4.81 11.96
C ILE A 156 -4.08 -3.51 11.40
N ARG A 157 -3.67 -3.11 10.19
CA ARG A 157 -4.17 -1.89 9.53
C ARG A 157 -5.67 -1.94 9.30
N ASP A 158 -6.16 -3.03 8.72
CA ASP A 158 -7.56 -3.16 8.31
C ASP A 158 -8.47 -3.21 9.53
N TYR A 159 -8.05 -3.89 10.60
CA TYR A 159 -8.75 -3.86 11.88
C TYR A 159 -8.83 -2.44 12.45
N LYS A 160 -7.69 -1.74 12.49
CA LYS A 160 -7.58 -0.45 13.16
C LYS A 160 -8.27 0.71 12.43
N TYR A 161 -8.18 0.72 11.10
CA TYR A 161 -8.59 1.88 10.30
C TYR A 161 -9.77 1.62 9.38
N ARG A 162 -10.11 0.35 9.13
CA ARG A 162 -11.17 -0.02 8.20
C ARG A 162 -12.31 -0.80 8.86
N GLY A 163 -12.18 -1.16 10.15
CA GLY A 163 -13.15 -1.94 10.88
C GLY A 163 -13.33 -3.37 10.35
N VAL A 164 -12.31 -3.92 9.66
CA VAL A 164 -12.32 -5.26 9.07
C VAL A 164 -11.64 -6.24 10.01
N SER A 165 -12.27 -7.37 10.30
CA SER A 165 -11.73 -8.41 11.19
C SER A 165 -10.51 -9.13 10.58
N ALA A 166 -9.73 -9.84 11.43
CA ALA A 166 -8.65 -10.70 10.96
C ALA A 166 -9.18 -11.82 10.05
N GLN A 167 -10.34 -12.39 10.38
CA GLN A 167 -11.00 -13.40 9.56
C GLN A 167 -11.28 -12.87 8.15
N GLU A 168 -11.96 -11.74 8.03
CA GLU A 168 -12.29 -11.14 6.73
C GLU A 168 -11.05 -10.75 5.94
N THR A 169 -9.99 -10.28 6.62
CA THR A 169 -8.71 -9.95 5.95
C THR A 169 -8.05 -11.21 5.39
N ILE A 170 -8.03 -12.32 6.15
CA ILE A 170 -7.51 -13.62 5.70
C ILE A 170 -8.36 -14.16 4.55
N HIS A 171 -9.70 -14.10 4.65
CA HIS A 171 -10.62 -14.52 3.61
C HIS A 171 -10.32 -13.84 2.25
N ARG A 172 -10.06 -12.55 2.27
CA ARG A 172 -9.78 -11.76 1.05
C ARG A 172 -8.34 -11.92 0.53
N TRP A 173 -7.43 -12.46 1.34
CA TRP A 173 -6.01 -12.49 1.00
C TRP A 173 -5.68 -13.25 -0.29
N PRO A 174 -6.29 -14.41 -0.59
CA PRO A 174 -6.07 -15.10 -1.87
C PRO A 174 -6.43 -14.25 -3.10
N SER A 175 -7.53 -13.51 -3.08
CA SER A 175 -7.93 -12.60 -4.15
C SER A 175 -6.91 -11.46 -4.33
N VAL A 176 -6.45 -10.85 -3.23
CA VAL A 176 -5.38 -9.85 -3.26
C VAL A 176 -4.12 -10.42 -3.91
N ARG A 177 -3.71 -11.64 -3.54
CA ARG A 177 -2.53 -12.31 -4.11
C ARG A 177 -2.68 -12.60 -5.61
N ALA A 178 -3.86 -13.02 -6.03
CA ALA A 178 -4.17 -13.23 -7.44
C ALA A 178 -4.05 -11.91 -8.24
N GLY A 179 -4.61 -10.84 -7.70
CA GLY A 179 -4.50 -9.50 -8.31
C GLY A 179 -3.05 -8.99 -8.36
N GLU A 180 -2.27 -9.17 -7.30
CA GLU A 180 -0.84 -8.80 -7.27
C GLU A 180 -0.05 -9.55 -8.36
N ASN A 181 -0.28 -10.84 -8.51
CA ASN A 181 0.37 -11.66 -9.54
C ASN A 181 0.01 -11.21 -10.97
N LYS A 182 -1.20 -10.72 -11.18
CA LYS A 182 -1.68 -10.27 -12.47
C LYS A 182 -1.30 -8.82 -12.80
N TRP A 183 -1.39 -7.92 -11.82
CA TRP A 183 -1.40 -6.49 -12.06
C TRP A 183 -0.20 -5.71 -11.49
N ILE A 184 0.60 -6.32 -10.59
CA ILE A 184 1.66 -5.61 -9.88
C ILE A 184 3.03 -6.23 -10.15
N PHE A 185 3.20 -7.52 -9.85
CA PHE A 185 4.50 -8.18 -9.98
C PHE A 185 5.05 -8.24 -11.41
N PRO A 186 4.25 -8.34 -12.48
CA PRO A 186 4.80 -8.30 -13.83
C PRO A 186 5.52 -6.99 -14.17
N PHE A 187 5.23 -5.91 -13.45
CA PHE A 187 5.81 -4.59 -13.69
C PHE A 187 6.90 -4.20 -12.69
N GLN A 188 7.27 -5.05 -11.74
CA GLN A 188 8.28 -4.72 -10.72
C GLN A 188 9.67 -4.45 -11.35
N GLU A 189 9.99 -5.12 -12.44
CA GLU A 189 11.26 -4.94 -13.16
C GLU A 189 11.34 -3.60 -13.92
N ASN A 190 10.23 -2.86 -14.03
CA ASN A 190 10.23 -1.51 -14.59
C ASN A 190 10.78 -0.48 -13.59
N ALA A 191 11.10 -0.88 -12.36
CA ALA A 191 11.60 0.02 -11.33
C ALA A 191 13.06 0.43 -11.58
N ASP A 192 13.34 1.74 -11.47
CA ASP A 192 14.71 2.29 -11.47
C ASP A 192 15.41 2.04 -10.14
N ALA A 193 14.65 1.90 -9.06
CA ALA A 193 15.15 1.60 -7.71
C ALA A 193 14.19 0.75 -6.90
N MET A 194 14.75 -0.15 -6.06
CA MET A 194 13.99 -0.95 -5.10
C MET A 194 14.19 -0.44 -3.68
N LEU A 195 13.09 -0.26 -2.96
CA LEU A 195 13.08 0.15 -1.57
C LEU A 195 12.60 -1.00 -0.67
N ASN A 196 13.51 -1.54 0.14
CA ASN A 196 13.12 -2.48 1.18
C ASN A 196 12.49 -1.76 2.36
N THR A 197 11.24 -2.08 2.65
CA THR A 197 10.46 -1.48 3.74
C THR A 197 10.37 -2.36 4.99
N ALA A 198 10.96 -3.57 4.98
CA ALA A 198 10.99 -4.44 6.14
C ALA A 198 12.00 -3.93 7.18
N MET A 199 11.61 -4.00 8.45
CA MET A 199 12.48 -3.70 9.58
C MET A 199 12.90 -4.99 10.27
N LEU A 200 14.18 -5.10 10.67
CA LEU A 200 14.71 -6.32 11.32
C LEU A 200 13.92 -6.74 12.57
N TYR A 201 13.42 -5.77 13.33
CA TYR A 201 12.64 -5.98 14.56
C TYR A 201 11.12 -6.05 14.35
N GLU A 202 10.68 -5.93 13.12
CA GLU A 202 9.27 -5.71 12.77
C GLU A 202 8.35 -6.80 13.30
N LEU A 203 8.68 -8.07 13.06
CA LEU A 203 7.83 -9.18 13.46
C LEU A 203 7.70 -9.29 14.98
N ALA A 204 8.75 -8.93 15.73
CA ALA A 204 8.68 -8.86 17.19
C ALA A 204 7.71 -7.78 17.68
N VAL A 205 7.65 -6.66 16.99
CA VAL A 205 6.73 -5.55 17.31
C VAL A 205 5.31 -5.86 16.83
N ILE A 206 5.14 -6.32 15.59
CA ILE A 206 3.86 -6.67 14.99
C ILE A 206 3.15 -7.77 15.79
N LYS A 207 3.89 -8.75 16.31
CA LYS A 207 3.35 -9.83 17.15
C LYS A 207 2.41 -9.30 18.24
N THR A 208 2.79 -8.24 18.94
CA THR A 208 2.03 -7.72 20.07
C THR A 208 0.63 -7.21 19.69
N GLN A 209 0.43 -6.88 18.40
CA GLN A 209 -0.86 -6.40 17.88
C GLN A 209 -1.57 -7.47 17.06
N ALA A 210 -0.85 -8.27 16.29
CA ALA A 210 -1.44 -9.29 15.42
C ALA A 210 -1.94 -10.51 16.20
N GLU A 211 -1.21 -10.96 17.23
CA GLU A 211 -1.55 -12.16 17.99
C GLU A 211 -2.95 -12.10 18.62
N PRO A 212 -3.37 -11.03 19.31
CA PRO A 212 -4.73 -10.91 19.83
C PRO A 212 -5.82 -10.91 18.75
N LEU A 213 -5.54 -10.36 17.56
CA LEU A 213 -6.48 -10.33 16.45
C LEU A 213 -6.66 -11.70 15.80
N LEU A 214 -5.55 -12.42 15.62
CA LEU A 214 -5.57 -13.78 15.09
C LEU A 214 -6.27 -14.77 16.03
N GLN A 215 -6.15 -14.58 17.35
CA GLN A 215 -6.85 -15.39 18.37
C GLN A 215 -8.37 -15.21 18.37
N GLN A 216 -8.89 -14.15 17.75
CA GLN A 216 -10.32 -13.91 17.61
C GLN A 216 -10.94 -14.66 16.42
N VAL A 217 -10.12 -15.26 15.55
CA VAL A 217 -10.63 -16.03 14.41
C VAL A 217 -11.24 -17.34 14.90
N PRO A 218 -12.54 -17.62 14.61
CA PRO A 218 -13.22 -18.80 15.11
C PRO A 218 -12.61 -20.11 14.57
N GLU A 219 -12.54 -21.13 15.42
CA GLU A 219 -11.98 -22.45 15.04
C GLU A 219 -12.79 -23.19 13.97
N ASN A 220 -14.06 -22.86 13.83
CA ASN A 220 -15.00 -23.52 12.91
C ASN A 220 -15.12 -22.83 11.54
N CYS A 221 -14.20 -21.95 11.16
CA CYS A 221 -14.18 -21.30 9.85
C CYS A 221 -12.94 -21.71 9.03
N GLU A 222 -13.01 -21.52 7.71
CA GLU A 222 -11.93 -21.89 6.78
C GLU A 222 -10.63 -21.11 7.03
N GLU A 223 -10.76 -19.85 7.45
CA GLU A 223 -9.64 -18.94 7.71
C GLU A 223 -8.83 -19.33 8.95
N TYR A 224 -9.40 -20.19 9.83
CA TYR A 224 -8.73 -20.60 11.06
C TYR A 224 -7.38 -21.31 10.82
N ALA A 225 -7.30 -22.13 9.79
CA ALA A 225 -6.04 -22.82 9.46
C ALA A 225 -4.90 -21.84 9.23
N GLU A 226 -5.15 -20.77 8.49
CA GLU A 226 -4.17 -19.73 8.22
C GLU A 226 -3.90 -18.86 9.46
N ALA A 227 -4.92 -18.50 10.21
CA ALA A 227 -4.76 -17.78 11.48
C ALA A 227 -3.89 -18.57 12.47
N TYR A 228 -4.13 -19.88 12.60
CA TYR A 228 -3.36 -20.77 13.45
C TYR A 228 -1.90 -20.90 12.98
N ARG A 229 -1.67 -21.03 11.66
CA ARG A 229 -0.34 -21.05 11.05
C ARG A 229 0.45 -19.78 11.41
N LEU A 230 -0.17 -18.62 11.26
CA LEU A 230 0.44 -17.33 11.60
C LEU A 230 0.70 -17.21 13.12
N LEU A 231 -0.20 -17.68 13.97
CA LEU A 231 0.02 -17.74 15.42
C LEU A 231 1.22 -18.62 15.78
N LYS A 232 1.37 -19.79 15.13
CA LYS A 232 2.55 -20.66 15.33
C LYS A 232 3.83 -19.98 14.85
N PHE A 233 3.79 -19.33 13.70
CA PHE A 233 4.92 -18.56 13.17
C PHE A 233 5.34 -17.44 14.15
N LEU A 234 4.39 -16.68 14.70
CA LEU A 234 4.70 -15.61 15.65
C LEU A 234 5.32 -16.11 16.97
N LYS A 235 5.21 -17.39 17.31
CA LYS A 235 5.88 -17.95 18.51
C LYS A 235 7.39 -17.93 18.44
N TYR A 236 7.98 -17.88 17.23
CA TYR A 236 9.44 -17.78 17.07
C TYR A 236 9.98 -16.40 17.48
N PHE A 237 9.14 -15.41 17.68
CA PHE A 237 9.56 -14.04 18.02
C PHE A 237 9.18 -13.69 19.46
N LYS A 238 10.11 -13.04 20.17
CA LYS A 238 9.79 -12.40 21.45
C LYS A 238 9.11 -11.05 21.18
N GLY A 239 7.91 -10.84 21.74
CA GLY A 239 7.16 -9.58 21.57
C GLY A 239 7.93 -8.39 22.15
N ILE A 240 7.97 -7.30 21.39
CA ILE A 240 8.57 -6.01 21.79
C ILE A 240 7.46 -4.94 21.77
N PRO A 241 7.28 -4.15 22.85
CA PRO A 241 6.33 -3.06 22.86
C PRO A 241 6.65 -2.01 21.80
N TYR A 242 5.63 -1.51 21.11
CA TYR A 242 5.81 -0.52 20.03
C TYR A 242 5.86 0.94 20.51
N ASN A 243 5.74 1.19 21.80
CA ASN A 243 5.66 2.55 22.37
C ASN A 243 6.89 3.40 22.05
N ASN A 244 8.07 2.76 21.99
CA ASN A 244 9.35 3.43 21.73
C ASN A 244 9.68 3.57 20.23
N LEU A 245 8.79 3.15 19.34
CA LEU A 245 9.01 3.39 17.90
C LEU A 245 8.93 4.89 17.60
N PRO A 246 9.86 5.43 16.82
CA PRO A 246 9.77 6.81 16.35
C PRO A 246 8.43 7.08 15.68
N PRO A 247 7.81 8.26 15.84
CA PRO A 247 6.54 8.59 15.20
C PRO A 247 6.61 8.65 13.68
N THR A 248 7.81 8.80 13.12
CA THR A 248 8.09 8.75 11.68
C THR A 248 8.44 7.36 11.16
N SER A 249 8.42 6.33 12.01
CA SER A 249 8.68 4.94 11.60
C SER A 249 7.62 4.46 10.61
N LEU A 250 8.07 3.71 9.59
CA LEU A 250 7.18 3.10 8.61
C LEU A 250 6.13 2.20 9.27
N LEU A 251 6.50 1.49 10.35
CA LEU A 251 5.55 0.63 11.06
C LEU A 251 4.37 1.38 11.68
N ARG A 252 4.51 2.69 11.92
CA ARG A 252 3.41 3.52 12.44
C ARG A 252 2.22 3.62 11.49
N GLU A 253 2.42 3.42 10.19
CA GLU A 253 1.34 3.29 9.20
C GLU A 253 0.34 2.19 9.62
N PHE A 254 0.83 1.09 10.16
CA PHE A 254 0.03 -0.06 10.57
C PHE A 254 -0.37 0.00 12.05
N LEU A 255 0.57 0.38 12.91
CA LEU A 255 0.41 0.35 14.36
C LEU A 255 -0.24 1.60 14.94
N GLY A 256 -0.27 2.69 14.17
CA GLY A 256 -0.76 3.99 14.63
C GLY A 256 0.26 4.81 15.40
N GLY A 257 -0.15 6.04 15.77
CA GLY A 257 0.73 7.00 16.44
C GLY A 257 1.80 7.56 15.51
N SER A 258 1.54 7.63 14.22
CA SER A 258 2.38 8.30 13.24
C SER A 258 2.29 9.82 13.37
N SER A 259 3.40 10.51 13.10
CA SER A 259 3.40 11.96 12.86
C SER A 259 2.94 12.34 11.46
N PHE A 260 2.80 11.35 10.57
CA PHE A 260 2.21 11.54 9.25
C PHE A 260 0.68 11.40 9.32
N HIS A 261 -0.02 12.23 8.56
CA HIS A 261 -1.46 12.08 8.31
C HIS A 261 -1.67 11.17 7.08
N TYR A 262 -2.55 10.18 7.21
CA TYR A 262 -2.88 9.21 6.17
C TYR A 262 -4.29 9.41 5.63
#